data_c3b1baf6c7edfe7a41cba50301ecf495
#
_entry.id   c3b1baf6c7edfe7a41cba50301ecf495
#
_cell.length_a   1.000
_cell.length_b   1.000
_cell.length_c   1.000
_cell.angle_alpha   90.00
_cell.angle_beta   90.00
_cell.angle_gamma   90.00
#
_symmetry.space_group_name_H-M   'P 1'
#
loop_
_entity.id
_entity.type
_entity.pdbx_description
1 polymer ?
#
loop_
_entity_poly.entity_id
_entity_poly.type
_entity_poly.pdbx_seq_one_letter_code
_entity_poly.pdbx_strand_id
1 'polypeptide(L)'
;IKQRAITSKNEPLANAQFVYKSYFQVFCTLSTYLGLLETRKYRSSWTILQDCLDGIKFTGKFLDIDGRKELPDLYKLLEDYESLYPYTLFASSEYIISKSHCSICGKSMQIPSCPHIRGNLYYGEIATEVIDEIQEFQAVCLVSHPEDKRCVIELSDDNRSEEDKFAKLVKFLDLHLPPLQRFSVQSILETREREDITKVGRNQPCSCGSGIKFKKCCGQHLYYQHEKNIITPKSIVRLI
;
A
#
# COMPACT_ATOMS: atom_id res chain seq x y z
N ILE A 1 13.92 -24.98 -17.07
CA ILE A 1 13.63 -24.36 -18.38
C ILE A 1 14.50 -23.11 -18.56
N LYS A 2 14.57 -22.14 -17.63
CA LYS A 2 15.40 -20.93 -17.73
C LYS A 2 16.85 -21.26 -18.12
N GLN A 3 17.49 -22.20 -17.39
CA GLN A 3 18.89 -22.60 -17.67
C GLN A 3 19.05 -23.17 -19.08
N ARG A 4 18.08 -23.95 -19.56
CA ARG A 4 18.12 -24.51 -20.93
C ARG A 4 17.96 -23.39 -21.98
N ALA A 5 17.06 -22.41 -21.74
CA ALA A 5 16.87 -21.27 -22.63
C ALA A 5 18.13 -20.39 -22.71
N ILE A 6 18.82 -20.17 -21.59
CA ILE A 6 20.12 -19.47 -21.56
C ILE A 6 21.17 -20.24 -22.34
N THR A 7 21.31 -21.56 -22.10
CA THR A 7 22.27 -22.42 -22.80
C THR A 7 22.02 -22.47 -24.31
N SER A 8 20.75 -22.47 -24.74
CA SER A 8 20.36 -22.45 -26.15
C SER A 8 20.34 -21.04 -26.76
N LYS A 9 20.71 -19.99 -26.01
CA LYS A 9 20.67 -18.58 -26.42
C LYS A 9 19.26 -18.11 -26.88
N ASN A 10 18.21 -18.69 -26.30
CA ASN A 10 16.83 -18.34 -26.61
C ASN A 10 16.29 -17.33 -25.60
N GLU A 11 16.61 -16.06 -25.82
CA GLU A 11 16.19 -14.96 -24.95
C GLU A 11 14.65 -14.81 -24.87
N PRO A 12 13.89 -14.84 -25.99
CA PRO A 12 12.42 -14.75 -25.92
C PRO A 12 11.81 -15.81 -25.00
N LEU A 13 12.30 -17.05 -25.05
CA LEU A 13 11.79 -18.11 -24.18
C LEU A 13 12.14 -17.88 -22.70
N ALA A 14 13.36 -17.40 -22.41
CA ALA A 14 13.77 -17.06 -21.04
C ALA A 14 12.92 -15.92 -20.48
N ASN A 15 12.67 -14.89 -21.29
CA ASN A 15 11.86 -13.73 -20.93
C ASN A 15 10.39 -14.12 -20.71
N ALA A 16 9.80 -14.89 -21.61
CA ALA A 16 8.43 -15.38 -21.45
C ALA A 16 8.25 -16.18 -20.16
N GLN A 17 9.20 -17.08 -19.85
CA GLN A 17 9.14 -17.86 -18.61
C GLN A 17 9.21 -16.97 -17.37
N PHE A 18 10.06 -15.96 -17.38
CA PHE A 18 10.16 -15.00 -16.28
C PHE A 18 8.82 -14.25 -16.07
N VAL A 19 8.22 -13.77 -17.15
CA VAL A 19 6.95 -13.03 -17.12
C VAL A 19 5.81 -13.92 -16.59
N TYR A 20 5.70 -15.17 -17.08
CA TYR A 20 4.70 -16.11 -16.56
C TYR A 20 4.91 -16.42 -15.07
N LYS A 21 6.15 -16.60 -14.64
CA LYS A 21 6.46 -16.78 -13.22
C LYS A 21 6.00 -15.57 -12.39
N SER A 22 6.28 -14.35 -12.85
CA SER A 22 5.86 -13.12 -12.19
C SER A 22 4.34 -13.00 -12.15
N TYR A 23 3.65 -13.37 -13.22
CA TYR A 23 2.20 -13.41 -13.28
C TYR A 23 1.60 -14.33 -12.20
N PHE A 24 2.08 -15.58 -12.11
CA PHE A 24 1.59 -16.48 -11.06
C PHE A 24 1.96 -16.02 -9.65
N GLN A 25 3.10 -15.36 -9.49
CA GLN A 25 3.51 -14.82 -8.20
C GLN A 25 2.53 -13.77 -7.68
N VAL A 26 1.91 -12.95 -8.55
CA VAL A 26 0.87 -11.99 -8.16
C VAL A 26 -0.27 -12.69 -7.42
N PHE A 27 -0.76 -13.84 -7.92
CA PHE A 27 -1.87 -14.56 -7.28
C PHE A 27 -1.44 -15.23 -5.97
N CYS A 28 -0.21 -15.71 -5.88
CA CYS A 28 0.33 -16.22 -4.61
C CYS A 28 0.39 -15.12 -3.55
N THR A 29 0.87 -13.93 -3.93
CA THR A 29 0.94 -12.78 -3.04
C THR A 29 -0.45 -12.28 -2.65
N LEU A 30 -1.41 -12.26 -3.60
CA LEU A 30 -2.82 -11.95 -3.33
C LEU A 30 -3.43 -12.92 -2.30
N SER A 31 -3.19 -14.23 -2.46
CA SER A 31 -3.66 -15.24 -1.50
C SER A 31 -3.08 -14.99 -0.10
N THR A 32 -1.81 -14.64 -0.01
CA THR A 32 -1.16 -14.27 1.25
C THR A 32 -1.79 -13.02 1.86
N TYR A 33 -2.06 -12.00 1.05
CA TYR A 33 -2.74 -10.77 1.47
C TYR A 33 -4.11 -11.07 2.09
N LEU A 34 -4.95 -11.83 1.39
CA LEU A 34 -6.29 -12.19 1.87
C LEU A 34 -6.23 -13.00 3.17
N GLY A 35 -5.29 -13.94 3.29
CA GLY A 35 -5.09 -14.70 4.53
C GLY A 35 -4.65 -13.82 5.73
N LEU A 36 -3.88 -12.75 5.47
CA LEU A 36 -3.55 -11.77 6.51
C LEU A 36 -4.77 -10.95 6.94
N LEU A 37 -5.66 -10.61 6.02
CA LEU A 37 -6.92 -9.93 6.34
C LEU A 37 -7.84 -10.82 7.18
N GLU A 38 -8.00 -12.09 6.82
CA GLU A 38 -8.78 -13.06 7.59
C GLU A 38 -8.28 -13.22 9.03
N THR A 39 -6.94 -13.16 9.20
CA THR A 39 -6.29 -13.24 10.52
C THR A 39 -6.12 -11.89 11.19
N ARG A 40 -6.69 -10.82 10.65
CA ARG A 40 -6.67 -9.43 11.16
C ARG A 40 -5.26 -8.89 11.42
N LYS A 41 -4.27 -9.31 10.63
CA LYS A 41 -2.88 -8.82 10.69
C LYS A 41 -2.70 -7.58 9.82
N TYR A 42 -3.32 -6.48 10.22
CA TYR A 42 -3.47 -5.27 9.40
C TYR A 42 -2.16 -4.65 8.94
N ARG A 43 -1.18 -4.51 9.82
CA ARG A 43 0.14 -3.92 9.49
C ARG A 43 0.89 -4.76 8.47
N SER A 44 0.94 -6.08 8.71
CA SER A 44 1.61 -7.00 7.78
C SER A 44 0.91 -7.07 6.43
N SER A 45 -0.43 -6.96 6.41
CA SER A 45 -1.19 -6.99 5.17
C SER A 45 -0.91 -5.76 4.29
N TRP A 46 -0.56 -4.60 4.86
CA TRP A 46 -0.16 -3.43 4.09
C TRP A 46 1.05 -3.69 3.20
N THR A 47 2.12 -4.25 3.75
CA THR A 47 3.32 -4.58 2.98
C THR A 47 3.01 -5.53 1.83
N ILE A 48 2.23 -6.59 2.10
CA ILE A 48 1.86 -7.57 1.08
C ILE A 48 0.91 -6.97 0.02
N LEU A 49 0.05 -6.03 0.40
CA LEU A 49 -0.77 -5.27 -0.55
C LEU A 49 0.11 -4.47 -1.53
N GLN A 50 1.14 -3.79 -1.02
CA GLN A 50 2.09 -3.05 -1.87
C GLN A 50 2.88 -4.00 -2.78
N ASP A 51 3.29 -5.18 -2.27
CA ASP A 51 3.93 -6.21 -3.10
C ASP A 51 3.02 -6.70 -4.23
N CYS A 52 1.71 -6.84 -3.98
CA CYS A 52 0.74 -7.19 -5.02
C CYS A 52 0.63 -6.10 -6.08
N LEU A 53 0.47 -4.83 -5.66
CA LEU A 53 0.35 -3.69 -6.57
C LEU A 53 1.58 -3.54 -7.46
N ASP A 54 2.77 -3.66 -6.87
CA ASP A 54 4.04 -3.60 -7.60
C ASP A 54 4.18 -4.80 -8.55
N GLY A 55 3.82 -6.00 -8.09
CA GLY A 55 3.83 -7.22 -8.90
C GLY A 55 2.93 -7.11 -10.14
N ILE A 56 1.74 -6.50 -10.01
CA ILE A 56 0.83 -6.27 -11.14
C ILE A 56 1.40 -5.25 -12.12
N LYS A 57 1.88 -4.09 -11.61
CA LYS A 57 2.52 -3.07 -12.45
C LYS A 57 3.69 -3.65 -13.23
N PHE A 58 4.54 -4.39 -12.53
CA PHE A 58 5.71 -5.02 -13.09
C PHE A 58 5.35 -6.04 -14.17
N THR A 59 4.42 -6.96 -13.87
CA THR A 59 3.98 -8.00 -14.80
C THR A 59 3.31 -7.37 -16.02
N GLY A 60 2.45 -6.37 -15.82
CA GLY A 60 1.75 -5.64 -16.87
C GLY A 60 2.70 -4.92 -17.85
N LYS A 61 3.91 -4.57 -17.42
CA LYS A 61 4.92 -3.96 -18.31
C LYS A 61 5.39 -4.91 -19.43
N PHE A 62 5.38 -6.22 -19.17
CA PHE A 62 5.94 -7.24 -20.07
C PHE A 62 4.91 -8.20 -20.65
N LEU A 63 3.69 -8.22 -20.12
CA LEU A 63 2.58 -8.98 -20.69
C LEU A 63 1.91 -8.16 -21.76
N ASP A 64 1.66 -8.78 -22.92
CA ASP A 64 0.80 -8.23 -23.94
C ASP A 64 -0.63 -8.13 -23.38
N ILE A 65 -1.12 -6.88 -23.23
CA ILE A 65 -2.32 -6.55 -22.46
C ILE A 65 -3.61 -6.87 -23.23
N ASP A 66 -3.55 -7.03 -24.55
CA ASP A 66 -4.74 -7.12 -25.41
C ASP A 66 -5.67 -8.32 -25.14
N GLY A 67 -5.22 -9.28 -24.33
CA GLY A 67 -6.03 -10.43 -23.92
C GLY A 67 -6.28 -10.59 -22.41
N ARG A 68 -5.73 -9.73 -21.54
CA ARG A 68 -5.72 -9.97 -20.09
C ARG A 68 -6.31 -8.81 -19.29
N LYS A 69 -7.63 -8.74 -19.28
CA LYS A 69 -8.39 -7.71 -18.55
C LYS A 69 -8.33 -7.89 -17.03
N GLU A 70 -8.01 -9.10 -16.56
CA GLU A 70 -7.99 -9.45 -15.14
C GLU A 70 -6.95 -8.65 -14.33
N LEU A 71 -5.75 -8.37 -14.86
CA LEU A 71 -4.73 -7.62 -14.12
C LEU A 71 -5.12 -6.16 -13.85
N PRO A 72 -5.62 -5.38 -14.84
CA PRO A 72 -6.13 -4.04 -14.59
C PRO A 72 -7.30 -3.99 -13.60
N ASP A 73 -8.20 -4.96 -13.65
CA ASP A 73 -9.34 -5.00 -12.73
C ASP A 73 -8.91 -5.42 -11.33
N LEU A 74 -7.95 -6.35 -11.21
CA LEU A 74 -7.33 -6.71 -9.95
C LEU A 74 -6.54 -5.53 -9.36
N TYR A 75 -5.80 -4.79 -10.18
CA TYR A 75 -5.09 -3.59 -9.75
C TYR A 75 -6.05 -2.58 -9.10
N LYS A 76 -7.16 -2.28 -9.77
CA LYS A 76 -8.20 -1.37 -9.25
C LYS A 76 -8.84 -1.90 -7.96
N LEU A 77 -9.03 -3.22 -7.83
CA LEU A 77 -9.50 -3.83 -6.59
C LEU A 77 -8.52 -3.59 -5.45
N LEU A 78 -7.22 -3.76 -5.70
CA LEU A 78 -6.20 -3.54 -4.68
C LEU A 78 -6.06 -2.05 -4.31
N GLU A 79 -6.31 -1.12 -5.25
CA GLU A 79 -6.44 0.32 -4.93
C GLU A 79 -7.68 0.60 -4.06
N ASP A 80 -8.81 -0.09 -4.30
CA ASP A 80 -9.98 0.00 -3.42
C ASP A 80 -9.60 -0.45 -1.99
N TYR A 81 -8.87 -1.57 -1.85
CA TYR A 81 -8.34 -2.03 -0.56
C TYR A 81 -7.35 -1.06 0.06
N GLU A 82 -6.44 -0.48 -0.71
CA GLU A 82 -5.46 0.51 -0.25
C GLU A 82 -6.15 1.70 0.42
N SER A 83 -7.30 2.13 -0.09
CA SER A 83 -8.08 3.25 0.45
C SER A 83 -8.65 3.01 1.87
N LEU A 84 -8.65 1.76 2.34
CA LEU A 84 -9.11 1.39 3.69
C LEU A 84 -8.03 1.58 4.76
N TYR A 85 -6.76 1.71 4.36
CA TYR A 85 -5.65 1.86 5.30
C TYR A 85 -5.50 3.30 5.77
N PRO A 86 -5.01 3.50 7.01
CA PRO A 86 -4.89 4.84 7.60
C PRO A 86 -3.63 5.60 7.16
N TYR A 87 -2.80 5.01 6.32
CA TYR A 87 -1.47 5.52 6.02
C TYR A 87 -1.50 6.68 5.02
N THR A 88 -1.06 7.84 5.45
CA THR A 88 -1.05 9.08 4.66
C THR A 88 0.29 9.80 4.68
N LEU A 89 1.22 9.35 5.55
CA LEU A 89 2.53 9.97 5.73
C LEU A 89 3.63 8.92 5.62
N PHE A 90 4.64 9.22 4.83
CA PHE A 90 5.71 8.30 4.48
C PHE A 90 7.06 8.98 4.53
N ALA A 91 8.11 8.18 4.71
CA ALA A 91 9.49 8.65 4.61
C ALA A 91 10.02 8.46 3.19
N SER A 92 10.75 9.43 2.69
CA SER A 92 11.55 9.34 1.47
C SER A 92 12.97 9.79 1.77
N SER A 93 13.96 8.95 1.44
CA SER A 93 15.36 9.24 1.67
C SER A 93 16.02 9.81 0.43
N GLU A 94 16.89 10.81 0.60
CA GLU A 94 17.68 11.43 -0.45
C GLU A 94 19.18 11.24 -0.18
N TYR A 95 19.91 10.75 -1.18
CA TYR A 95 21.34 10.52 -1.07
C TYR A 95 22.05 10.67 -2.42
N ILE A 96 23.35 11.03 -2.38
CA ILE A 96 24.23 11.11 -3.54
C ILE A 96 24.93 9.77 -3.70
N ILE A 97 24.78 9.16 -4.89
CA ILE A 97 25.45 7.92 -5.27
C ILE A 97 26.75 8.27 -5.96
N SER A 98 27.90 7.76 -5.45
CA SER A 98 29.21 7.94 -6.07
C SER A 98 29.55 6.81 -7.03
N LYS A 99 29.04 5.59 -6.79
CA LYS A 99 29.34 4.43 -7.61
C LYS A 99 28.16 3.48 -7.74
N SER A 100 27.91 3.05 -8.96
CA SER A 100 26.88 2.07 -9.28
C SER A 100 27.26 1.22 -10.49
N HIS A 101 26.66 0.03 -10.62
CA HIS A 101 26.86 -0.84 -11.77
C HIS A 101 25.55 -1.52 -12.21
N CYS A 102 25.57 -2.01 -13.45
CA CYS A 102 24.50 -2.84 -14.02
C CYS A 102 24.52 -4.24 -13.42
N SER A 103 23.39 -4.71 -12.92
CA SER A 103 23.21 -6.06 -12.34
C SER A 103 23.58 -7.21 -13.31
N ILE A 104 23.50 -6.96 -14.64
CA ILE A 104 23.72 -7.99 -15.65
C ILE A 104 25.18 -8.05 -16.10
N CYS A 105 25.81 -6.91 -16.41
CA CYS A 105 27.15 -6.90 -16.98
C CYS A 105 28.24 -6.29 -16.08
N GLY A 106 27.90 -5.78 -14.90
CA GLY A 106 28.84 -5.18 -13.95
C GLY A 106 29.44 -3.84 -14.37
N LYS A 107 29.04 -3.27 -15.52
CA LYS A 107 29.51 -1.98 -15.99
C LYS A 107 28.59 -0.86 -15.50
N SER A 108 29.11 0.36 -15.40
CA SER A 108 28.23 1.51 -15.11
C SER A 108 27.18 1.67 -16.22
N MET A 109 25.91 1.87 -15.82
CA MET A 109 24.82 2.10 -16.77
C MET A 109 24.86 3.51 -17.41
N GLN A 110 25.70 4.39 -16.89
CA GLN A 110 25.85 5.76 -17.38
C GLN A 110 26.82 5.89 -18.57
N ILE A 111 27.53 4.80 -18.91
CA ILE A 111 28.52 4.81 -20.01
C ILE A 111 28.04 3.97 -21.19
N PRO A 112 28.40 4.34 -22.43
CA PRO A 112 27.95 3.64 -23.65
C PRO A 112 28.36 2.15 -23.74
N SER A 113 29.32 1.70 -22.95
CA SER A 113 29.78 0.31 -22.95
C SER A 113 28.80 -0.64 -22.25
N CYS A 114 27.79 -0.15 -21.53
CA CYS A 114 26.68 -0.95 -21.00
C CYS A 114 25.53 -0.95 -22.01
N PRO A 115 25.17 -2.10 -22.63
CA PRO A 115 24.06 -2.16 -23.58
C PRO A 115 22.69 -2.31 -22.91
N HIS A 116 22.65 -2.44 -21.58
CA HIS A 116 21.40 -2.73 -20.85
C HIS A 116 20.68 -1.45 -20.44
N ILE A 117 19.37 -1.44 -20.60
CA ILE A 117 18.50 -0.35 -20.18
C ILE A 117 17.85 -0.74 -18.86
N ARG A 118 17.94 0.12 -17.85
CA ARG A 118 17.33 -0.07 -16.54
C ARG A 118 15.84 -0.41 -16.66
N GLY A 119 15.42 -1.46 -15.99
CA GLY A 119 14.04 -1.93 -15.98
C GLY A 119 13.63 -2.76 -17.20
N ASN A 120 14.53 -3.02 -18.16
CA ASN A 120 14.26 -3.95 -19.26
C ASN A 120 14.70 -5.37 -18.91
N LEU A 121 14.12 -6.34 -19.63
CA LEU A 121 14.28 -7.76 -19.39
C LEU A 121 15.26 -8.36 -20.39
N TYR A 122 16.27 -9.07 -19.88
CA TYR A 122 17.32 -9.73 -20.65
C TYR A 122 17.52 -11.15 -20.14
N TYR A 123 17.27 -12.16 -20.96
CA TYR A 123 17.39 -13.59 -20.60
C TYR A 123 16.70 -13.96 -19.28
N GLY A 124 15.53 -13.38 -19.01
CA GLY A 124 14.77 -13.63 -17.79
C GLY A 124 15.34 -12.97 -16.53
N GLU A 125 16.11 -11.90 -16.70
CA GLU A 125 16.63 -11.05 -15.64
C GLU A 125 16.37 -9.56 -15.96
N ILE A 126 15.98 -8.79 -14.96
CA ILE A 126 15.79 -7.36 -15.14
C ILE A 126 17.11 -6.64 -14.92
N ALA A 127 17.45 -5.77 -15.85
CA ALA A 127 18.56 -4.86 -15.67
C ALA A 127 18.22 -3.82 -14.59
N THR A 128 18.94 -3.89 -13.48
CA THR A 128 18.85 -2.91 -12.39
C THR A 128 20.19 -2.22 -12.20
N GLU A 129 20.13 -0.99 -11.70
CA GLU A 129 21.30 -0.29 -11.23
C GLU A 129 21.54 -0.67 -9.77
N VAL A 130 22.68 -1.33 -9.52
CA VAL A 130 23.12 -1.73 -8.19
C VAL A 130 24.01 -0.62 -7.63
N ILE A 131 23.63 -0.10 -6.47
CA ILE A 131 24.38 0.95 -5.78
C ILE A 131 25.52 0.28 -5.02
N ASP A 132 26.77 0.66 -5.35
CA ASP A 132 27.97 0.15 -4.68
C ASP A 132 28.40 1.07 -3.54
N GLU A 133 28.22 2.38 -3.70
CA GLU A 133 28.71 3.39 -2.76
C GLU A 133 27.79 4.61 -2.72
N ILE A 134 27.40 4.98 -1.52
CA ILE A 134 26.68 6.22 -1.23
C ILE A 134 27.71 7.23 -0.73
N GLN A 135 27.89 8.34 -1.42
CA GLN A 135 28.81 9.39 -1.07
C GLN A 135 28.29 10.23 0.10
N GLU A 136 27.00 10.55 0.07
CA GLU A 136 26.39 11.46 1.05
C GLU A 136 24.91 11.12 1.23
N PHE A 137 24.47 11.10 2.48
CA PHE A 137 23.07 11.09 2.85
C PHE A 137 22.63 12.55 3.04
N GLN A 138 21.66 13.01 2.28
CA GLN A 138 21.25 14.42 2.30
C GLN A 138 20.05 14.67 3.22
N ALA A 139 18.98 13.90 3.11
CA ALA A 139 17.78 14.16 3.86
C ALA A 139 16.86 12.94 4.00
N VAL A 140 15.98 13.00 5.00
CA VAL A 140 14.71 12.24 5.04
C VAL A 140 13.57 13.24 4.93
N CYS A 141 12.77 13.12 3.89
CA CYS A 141 11.61 13.95 3.67
C CYS A 141 10.34 13.22 4.09
N LEU A 142 9.39 13.96 4.67
CA LEU A 142 8.04 13.47 4.90
C LEU A 142 7.19 13.76 3.66
N VAL A 143 6.60 12.74 3.07
CA VAL A 143 5.85 12.84 1.82
C VAL A 143 4.50 12.12 1.93
N SER A 144 3.51 12.61 1.20
CA SER A 144 2.19 11.95 1.10
C SER A 144 2.10 10.96 -0.07
N HIS A 145 2.98 11.10 -1.07
CA HIS A 145 2.99 10.28 -2.28
C HIS A 145 4.43 9.78 -2.54
N PRO A 146 4.91 8.78 -1.78
CA PRO A 146 6.24 8.20 -1.98
C PRO A 146 6.25 7.26 -3.19
N GLU A 147 7.44 6.94 -3.67
CA GLU A 147 7.64 5.84 -4.62
C GLU A 147 7.38 4.48 -3.95
N ASP A 148 7.84 4.31 -2.71
CA ASP A 148 7.57 3.12 -1.90
C ASP A 148 6.68 3.44 -0.69
N LYS A 149 5.44 3.01 -0.74
CA LYS A 149 4.45 3.20 0.33
C LYS A 149 4.67 2.29 1.55
N ARG A 150 5.68 1.43 1.55
CA ARG A 150 6.04 0.63 2.73
C ARG A 150 6.76 1.44 3.80
N CYS A 151 7.35 2.58 3.42
CA CYS A 151 8.05 3.50 4.32
C CYS A 151 7.09 4.37 5.14
N VAL A 152 6.12 3.76 5.81
CA VAL A 152 5.09 4.43 6.61
C VAL A 152 5.71 5.14 7.82
N ILE A 153 5.26 6.36 8.11
CA ILE A 153 5.53 7.07 9.35
C ILE A 153 4.27 7.09 10.20
N GLU A 154 4.40 6.59 11.43
CA GLU A 154 3.36 6.66 12.44
C GLU A 154 3.80 7.55 13.60
N LEU A 155 2.87 8.31 14.17
CA LEU A 155 3.14 9.13 15.34
C LEU A 155 3.26 8.24 16.58
N SER A 156 4.29 8.46 17.38
CA SER A 156 4.59 7.65 18.59
C SER A 156 3.59 7.84 19.72
N ASP A 157 2.86 8.95 19.74
CA ASP A 157 1.87 9.33 20.75
C ASP A 157 0.43 8.90 20.40
N ASP A 158 0.24 8.18 19.29
CA ASP A 158 -1.05 7.62 18.92
C ASP A 158 -1.40 6.38 19.75
N ASN A 159 -2.12 6.61 20.85
CA ASN A 159 -2.55 5.59 21.82
C ASN A 159 -3.85 4.86 21.44
N ARG A 160 -4.40 5.06 20.22
CA ARG A 160 -5.58 4.32 19.76
C ARG A 160 -5.29 2.83 19.68
N SER A 161 -6.31 2.01 19.90
CA SER A 161 -6.21 0.57 19.63
C SER A 161 -5.87 0.30 18.16
N GLU A 162 -5.35 -0.88 17.85
CA GLU A 162 -5.07 -1.25 16.45
C GLU A 162 -6.37 -1.27 15.62
N GLU A 163 -7.46 -1.76 16.19
CA GLU A 163 -8.77 -1.80 15.55
C GLU A 163 -9.30 -0.39 15.26
N ASP A 164 -9.07 0.58 16.17
CA ASP A 164 -9.46 1.97 15.92
C ASP A 164 -8.59 2.62 14.83
N LYS A 165 -7.30 2.30 14.78
CA LYS A 165 -6.41 2.78 13.71
C LYS A 165 -6.84 2.27 12.34
N PHE A 166 -7.26 1.02 12.25
CA PHE A 166 -7.73 0.38 11.02
C PHE A 166 -9.25 0.31 10.89
N ALA A 167 -9.98 1.26 11.49
CA ALA A 167 -11.44 1.23 11.58
C ALA A 167 -12.17 1.06 10.23
N LYS A 168 -11.65 1.65 9.13
CA LYS A 168 -12.22 1.48 7.78
C LYS A 168 -12.07 0.04 7.30
N LEU A 169 -10.91 -0.56 7.52
CA LEU A 169 -10.62 -1.94 7.14
C LEU A 169 -11.40 -2.93 7.99
N VAL A 170 -11.47 -2.73 9.32
CA VAL A 170 -12.31 -3.54 10.23
C VAL A 170 -13.76 -3.51 9.77
N LYS A 171 -14.30 -2.31 9.52
CA LYS A 171 -15.67 -2.16 9.04
C LYS A 171 -15.92 -2.88 7.71
N PHE A 172 -14.96 -2.83 6.78
CA PHE A 172 -15.06 -3.56 5.52
C PHE A 172 -15.12 -5.07 5.75
N LEU A 173 -14.23 -5.61 6.59
CA LEU A 173 -14.17 -7.04 6.88
C LEU A 173 -15.46 -7.56 7.56
N ASP A 174 -16.06 -6.73 8.42
CA ASP A 174 -17.31 -7.06 9.10
C ASP A 174 -18.54 -7.08 8.15
N LEU A 175 -18.42 -6.56 6.93
CA LEU A 175 -19.43 -6.69 5.88
C LEU A 175 -19.45 -8.08 5.22
N HIS A 176 -18.41 -8.90 5.45
CA HIS A 176 -18.28 -10.25 4.88
C HIS A 176 -18.47 -10.30 3.36
N LEU A 177 -18.01 -9.27 2.63
CA LEU A 177 -18.08 -9.22 1.18
C LEU A 177 -17.13 -10.25 0.56
N PRO A 178 -17.44 -10.76 -0.66
CA PRO A 178 -16.50 -11.62 -1.38
C PRO A 178 -15.13 -10.94 -1.56
N PRO A 179 -14.01 -11.66 -1.42
CA PRO A 179 -12.66 -11.06 -1.48
C PRO A 179 -12.34 -10.31 -2.78
N LEU A 180 -13.00 -10.70 -3.88
CA LEU A 180 -12.82 -10.06 -5.19
C LEU A 180 -13.91 -9.02 -5.50
N GLN A 181 -14.69 -8.62 -4.50
CA GLN A 181 -15.72 -7.59 -4.62
C GLN A 181 -15.08 -6.21 -4.64
N ARG A 182 -15.18 -5.50 -5.76
CA ARG A 182 -14.84 -4.08 -5.81
C ARG A 182 -15.81 -3.25 -4.99
N PHE A 183 -15.34 -2.14 -4.47
CA PHE A 183 -16.14 -1.23 -3.65
C PHE A 183 -15.67 0.23 -3.81
N SER A 184 -16.39 1.15 -3.23
CA SER A 184 -15.94 2.52 -3.01
C SER A 184 -16.15 2.90 -1.57
N VAL A 185 -15.27 3.74 -1.06
CA VAL A 185 -15.36 4.31 0.29
C VAL A 185 -15.68 5.79 0.15
N GLN A 186 -16.75 6.22 0.81
CA GLN A 186 -17.10 7.63 0.95
C GLN A 186 -17.06 7.99 2.42
N SER A 187 -16.19 8.93 2.79
CA SER A 187 -16.14 9.48 4.14
C SER A 187 -16.98 10.74 4.19
N ILE A 188 -17.93 10.78 5.11
CA ILE A 188 -18.74 11.97 5.41
C ILE A 188 -18.52 12.38 6.85
N LEU A 189 -18.45 13.68 7.10
CA LEU A 189 -18.40 14.23 8.45
C LEU A 189 -19.82 14.46 8.93
N GLU A 190 -20.18 13.85 10.05
CA GLU A 190 -21.42 14.10 10.75
C GLU A 190 -21.15 14.67 12.13
N THR A 191 -21.97 15.61 12.55
CA THR A 191 -21.87 16.16 13.90
C THR A 191 -22.59 15.24 14.87
N ARG A 192 -21.85 14.71 15.85
CA ARG A 192 -22.38 13.86 16.92
C ARG A 192 -22.30 14.54 18.27
N GLU A 193 -23.28 14.27 19.11
CA GLU A 193 -23.26 14.67 20.50
C GLU A 193 -22.42 13.69 21.33
N ARG A 194 -21.65 14.22 22.28
CA ARG A 194 -20.86 13.42 23.21
C ARG A 194 -21.74 12.83 24.30
N GLU A 195 -22.06 11.55 24.19
CA GLU A 195 -22.91 10.85 25.17
C GLU A 195 -22.22 10.71 26.55
N ASP A 196 -20.88 10.66 26.58
CA ASP A 196 -20.07 10.54 27.79
C ASP A 196 -20.18 11.73 28.73
N ILE A 197 -20.54 12.92 28.20
CA ILE A 197 -20.60 14.16 28.97
C ILE A 197 -22.01 14.74 29.15
N THR A 198 -23.02 14.17 28.49
CA THR A 198 -24.41 14.66 28.51
C THR A 198 -25.11 14.45 29.86
N LYS A 199 -24.63 13.61 30.76
CA LYS A 199 -25.21 13.34 32.08
C LYS A 199 -24.91 14.39 33.14
N VAL A 200 -24.08 15.40 32.82
CA VAL A 200 -23.70 16.46 33.77
C VAL A 200 -24.55 17.68 33.59
N GLY A 201 -25.13 18.15 34.68
CA GLY A 201 -25.96 19.39 34.66
C GLY A 201 -25.11 20.59 34.28
N ARG A 202 -25.68 21.49 33.44
CA ARG A 202 -25.01 22.67 32.84
C ARG A 202 -24.21 23.52 33.83
N ASN A 203 -24.65 23.63 35.06
CA ASN A 203 -24.02 24.45 36.11
C ASN A 203 -23.20 23.63 37.12
N GLN A 204 -23.17 22.33 37.03
CA GLN A 204 -22.39 21.44 37.88
C GLN A 204 -20.89 21.49 37.55
N PRO A 205 -20.02 21.11 38.49
CA PRO A 205 -18.59 20.89 38.18
C PRO A 205 -18.42 19.92 37.02
N CYS A 206 -17.46 20.19 36.14
CA CYS A 206 -17.22 19.35 34.97
C CYS A 206 -16.68 17.96 35.38
N SER A 207 -17.19 16.91 34.78
CA SER A 207 -16.75 15.53 35.04
C SER A 207 -15.29 15.27 34.65
N CYS A 208 -14.65 16.17 33.88
CA CYS A 208 -13.22 16.06 33.52
C CYS A 208 -12.25 16.36 34.68
N GLY A 209 -12.75 16.72 35.87
CA GLY A 209 -11.94 17.06 37.03
C GLY A 209 -11.32 18.46 37.05
N SER A 210 -11.66 19.33 36.08
CA SER A 210 -11.12 20.70 35.99
C SER A 210 -11.63 21.66 37.09
N GLY A 211 -12.66 21.29 37.86
CA GLY A 211 -13.31 22.15 38.85
C GLY A 211 -14.15 23.28 38.25
N ILE A 212 -14.14 23.46 36.94
CA ILE A 212 -14.90 24.49 36.20
C ILE A 212 -16.33 23.98 35.94
N LYS A 213 -17.32 24.91 35.95
CA LYS A 213 -18.70 24.56 35.57
C LYS A 213 -18.76 23.93 34.18
N PHE A 214 -19.52 22.84 34.03
CA PHE A 214 -19.64 22.09 32.77
C PHE A 214 -19.85 22.98 31.53
N LYS A 215 -20.76 23.96 31.59
CA LYS A 215 -21.02 24.89 30.48
C LYS A 215 -19.83 25.76 30.06
N LYS A 216 -18.82 25.92 30.91
CA LYS A 216 -17.59 26.69 30.65
C LYS A 216 -16.37 25.81 30.39
N CYS A 217 -16.57 24.51 30.36
CA CYS A 217 -15.55 23.50 30.14
C CYS A 217 -15.99 22.56 29.02
N CYS A 218 -16.08 21.28 29.25
CA CYS A 218 -16.42 20.26 28.23
C CYS A 218 -17.81 20.52 27.58
N GLY A 219 -18.73 21.17 28.28
CA GLY A 219 -20.01 21.57 27.72
C GLY A 219 -19.96 22.60 26.56
N GLN A 220 -18.80 23.22 26.33
CA GLN A 220 -18.57 24.04 25.11
C GLN A 220 -18.28 23.18 23.88
N HIS A 221 -17.85 21.94 24.07
CA HIS A 221 -17.51 20.98 23.03
C HIS A 221 -18.44 19.77 23.11
N LEU A 222 -19.74 20.04 23.29
CA LEU A 222 -20.79 19.01 23.38
C LEU A 222 -20.87 18.17 22.11
N TYR A 223 -20.58 18.80 20.98
CA TYR A 223 -20.61 18.17 19.68
C TYR A 223 -19.18 17.96 19.14
N TYR A 224 -18.99 16.90 18.40
CA TYR A 224 -17.73 16.62 17.68
C TYR A 224 -18.02 16.17 16.26
N GLN A 225 -17.05 16.36 15.38
CA GLN A 225 -17.11 15.85 14.03
C GLN A 225 -16.69 14.36 14.04
N HIS A 226 -17.60 13.51 13.61
CA HIS A 226 -17.37 12.09 13.48
C HIS A 226 -17.28 11.72 12.01
N GLU A 227 -16.18 11.03 11.63
CA GLU A 227 -16.02 10.51 10.27
C GLU A 227 -16.81 9.21 10.12
N LYS A 228 -17.86 9.26 9.32
CA LYS A 228 -18.66 8.09 8.96
C LYS A 228 -18.25 7.58 7.59
N ASN A 229 -17.74 6.38 7.56
CA ASN A 229 -17.33 5.72 6.33
C ASN A 229 -18.50 4.89 5.77
N ILE A 230 -18.89 5.17 4.53
CA ILE A 230 -19.91 4.42 3.78
C ILE A 230 -19.15 3.59 2.74
N ILE A 231 -19.28 2.26 2.82
CA ILE A 231 -18.67 1.32 1.88
C ILE A 231 -19.78 0.81 0.96
N THR A 232 -19.65 1.06 -0.33
CA THR A 232 -20.62 0.68 -1.34
C THR A 232 -20.02 -0.38 -2.27
N PRO A 233 -20.55 -1.63 -2.27
CA PRO A 233 -20.11 -2.68 -3.19
C PRO A 233 -20.34 -2.30 -4.65
N LYS A 234 -19.41 -2.74 -5.53
CA LYS A 234 -19.47 -2.58 -6.99
C LYS A 234 -19.48 -3.96 -7.68
N SER A 235 -18.84 -4.09 -8.83
CA SER A 235 -18.70 -5.35 -9.57
C SER A 235 -17.71 -6.31 -8.89
N ILE A 236 -17.86 -7.61 -9.14
CA ILE A 236 -16.88 -8.63 -8.75
C ILE A 236 -15.83 -8.75 -9.85
N VAL A 237 -14.55 -8.78 -9.47
CA VAL A 237 -13.44 -9.06 -10.37
C VAL A 237 -13.45 -10.53 -10.77
N ARG A 238 -13.35 -10.81 -12.06
CA ARG A 238 -13.24 -12.17 -12.60
C ARG A 238 -11.79 -12.44 -12.98
N LEU A 239 -11.24 -13.52 -12.43
CA LEU A 239 -9.84 -13.94 -12.65
C LEU A 239 -9.79 -15.08 -13.68
N ILE A 240 -10.31 -14.83 -14.90
CA ILE A 240 -10.32 -15.84 -15.97
C ILE A 240 -9.81 -15.20 -17.24
#